data_fdad4caa7861f63e773289f4b9c2cfb6
#
_entry.id   fdad4caa7861f63e773289f4b9c2cfb6
#
_cell.length_a   1.000
_cell.length_b   1.000
_cell.length_c   1.000
_cell.angle_alpha   90.00
_cell.angle_beta   90.00
_cell.angle_gamma   90.00
#
_symmetry.space_group_name_H-M   'P 1'
#
loop_
_entity.id
_entity.type
_entity.pdbx_description
1 polymer ?
#
loop_
_entity_poly.entity_id
_entity_poly.type
_entity_poly.pdbx_seq_one_letter_code
_entity_poly.pdbx_strand_id
1 'polypeptide(L)'
;MFEKSVEELTELGAQITTAEIAQQPELWRDTLNIYRENKEAIEAFLAEARAMGEGRLSVVFTGAGTSDYVGDTCAPYLRHAGNTDLYDFKPIAT
;
A
#
# COMPACT_ATOMS: atom_id res chain seq x y z
N MET A 1 -11.16 10.89 -20.28
CA MET A 1 -11.04 9.45 -19.91
C MET A 1 -12.34 8.93 -19.29
N PHE A 2 -12.76 9.46 -18.15
CA PHE A 2 -13.97 8.99 -17.46
C PHE A 2 -15.29 9.45 -18.07
N GLU A 3 -15.26 10.41 -18.99
CA GLU A 3 -16.41 10.96 -19.69
C GLU A 3 -16.76 10.17 -20.97
N LYS A 4 -15.89 9.24 -21.38
CA LYS A 4 -16.07 8.46 -22.59
C LYS A 4 -16.92 7.22 -22.33
N SER A 5 -17.67 6.78 -23.34
CA SER A 5 -18.45 5.55 -23.27
C SER A 5 -17.54 4.31 -23.24
N VAL A 6 -18.10 3.16 -22.84
CA VAL A 6 -17.36 1.89 -22.84
C VAL A 6 -16.91 1.54 -24.28
N GLU A 7 -17.76 1.83 -25.28
CA GLU A 7 -17.45 1.58 -26.69
C GLU A 7 -16.27 2.44 -27.15
N GLU A 8 -16.29 3.73 -26.84
CA GLU A 8 -15.18 4.65 -27.17
C GLU A 8 -13.88 4.24 -26.50
N LEU A 9 -13.93 3.85 -25.22
CA LEU A 9 -12.76 3.40 -24.48
C LEU A 9 -12.21 2.08 -25.03
N THR A 10 -13.10 1.18 -25.47
CA THR A 10 -12.71 -0.10 -26.09
C THR A 10 -11.96 0.13 -27.39
N GLU A 11 -12.45 1.06 -28.23
CA GLU A 11 -11.77 1.43 -29.48
C GLU A 11 -10.37 2.00 -29.23
N LEU A 12 -10.19 2.73 -28.12
CA LEU A 12 -8.91 3.29 -27.73
C LEU A 12 -8.01 2.29 -27.00
N GLY A 13 -8.51 1.10 -26.66
CA GLY A 13 -7.79 0.14 -25.85
C GLY A 13 -7.62 0.56 -24.39
N ALA A 14 -8.47 1.45 -23.89
CA ALA A 14 -8.34 2.06 -22.58
C ALA A 14 -9.41 1.61 -21.57
N GLN A 15 -10.32 0.71 -21.95
CA GLN A 15 -11.45 0.34 -21.10
C GLN A 15 -11.04 -0.33 -19.78
N ILE A 16 -10.04 -1.20 -19.82
CA ILE A 16 -9.59 -1.91 -18.62
C ILE A 16 -8.90 -0.94 -17.66
N THR A 17 -7.94 -0.18 -18.16
CA THR A 17 -7.19 0.80 -17.33
C THR A 17 -8.13 1.84 -16.72
N THR A 18 -9.10 2.33 -17.49
CA THR A 18 -10.08 3.30 -16.98
C THR A 18 -10.93 2.70 -15.87
N ALA A 19 -11.40 1.46 -16.03
CA ALA A 19 -12.19 0.77 -15.01
C ALA A 19 -11.36 0.52 -13.73
N GLU A 20 -10.12 0.10 -13.87
CA GLU A 20 -9.20 -0.13 -12.75
C GLU A 20 -8.94 1.16 -11.96
N ILE A 21 -8.74 2.27 -12.64
CA ILE A 21 -8.54 3.56 -11.96
C ILE A 21 -9.83 4.01 -11.26
N ALA A 22 -10.98 3.87 -11.92
CA ALA A 22 -12.26 4.31 -11.37
C ALA A 22 -12.69 3.57 -10.11
N GLN A 23 -12.27 2.31 -9.95
CA GLN A 23 -12.62 1.51 -8.76
C GLN A 23 -11.75 1.80 -7.54
N GLN A 24 -10.63 2.51 -7.67
CA GLN A 24 -9.68 2.73 -6.58
C GLN A 24 -10.30 3.30 -5.30
N PRO A 25 -11.14 4.34 -5.34
CA PRO A 25 -11.70 4.89 -4.10
C PRO A 25 -12.52 3.89 -3.29
N GLU A 26 -13.25 3.01 -3.96
CA GLU A 26 -14.02 1.95 -3.32
C GLU A 26 -13.09 0.90 -2.68
N LEU A 27 -12.05 0.51 -3.39
CA LEU A 27 -11.05 -0.43 -2.88
C LEU A 27 -10.28 0.14 -1.68
N TRP A 28 -10.02 1.44 -1.64
CA TRP A 28 -9.41 2.08 -0.48
C TRP A 28 -10.30 1.99 0.76
N ARG A 29 -11.62 2.18 0.59
CA ARG A 29 -12.58 2.02 1.68
C ARG A 29 -12.63 0.58 2.17
N ASP A 30 -12.65 -0.37 1.24
CA ASP A 30 -12.64 -1.80 1.56
C ASP A 30 -11.38 -2.18 2.33
N THR A 31 -10.21 -1.69 1.90
CA THR A 31 -8.94 -1.91 2.58
C THR A 31 -8.96 -1.39 4.01
N LEU A 32 -9.51 -0.19 4.22
CA LEU A 32 -9.63 0.40 5.55
C LEU A 32 -10.57 -0.42 6.45
N ASN A 33 -11.66 -0.93 5.90
CA ASN A 33 -12.59 -1.78 6.62
C ASN A 33 -11.96 -3.12 6.98
N ILE A 34 -11.22 -3.73 6.06
CA ILE A 34 -10.46 -4.97 6.31
C ILE A 34 -9.46 -4.75 7.47
N TYR A 35 -8.75 -3.63 7.44
CA TYR A 35 -7.85 -3.29 8.54
C TYR A 35 -8.59 -3.18 9.88
N ARG A 36 -9.70 -2.47 9.92
CA ARG A 36 -10.50 -2.30 11.15
C ARG A 36 -11.01 -3.62 11.70
N GLU A 37 -11.46 -4.52 10.84
CA GLU A 37 -11.97 -5.84 11.21
C GLU A 37 -10.87 -6.75 11.75
N ASN A 38 -9.63 -6.57 11.31
CA ASN A 38 -8.49 -7.40 11.65
C ASN A 38 -7.46 -6.69 12.55
N LYS A 39 -7.81 -5.53 13.07
CA LYS A 39 -6.86 -4.67 13.80
C LYS A 39 -6.17 -5.38 14.95
N GLU A 40 -6.90 -6.11 15.77
CA GLU A 40 -6.33 -6.83 16.91
C GLU A 40 -5.31 -7.89 16.48
N ALA A 41 -5.63 -8.65 15.43
CA ALA A 41 -4.73 -9.68 14.90
C ALA A 41 -3.48 -9.05 14.28
N ILE A 42 -3.63 -7.94 13.57
CA ILE A 42 -2.51 -7.21 12.96
C ILE A 42 -1.58 -6.65 14.05
N GLU A 43 -2.15 -6.00 15.04
CA GLU A 43 -1.38 -5.43 16.16
C GLU A 43 -0.65 -6.52 16.97
N ALA A 44 -1.30 -7.65 17.21
CA ALA A 44 -0.68 -8.79 17.89
C ALA A 44 0.49 -9.37 17.08
N PHE A 45 0.32 -9.52 15.77
CA PHE A 45 1.38 -9.97 14.88
C PHE A 45 2.58 -9.02 14.91
N LEU A 46 2.35 -7.72 14.78
CA LEU A 46 3.42 -6.73 14.80
C LEU A 46 4.14 -6.68 16.15
N ALA A 47 3.41 -6.81 17.25
CA ALA A 47 4.00 -6.85 18.58
C ALA A 47 4.91 -8.09 18.76
N GLU A 48 4.46 -9.24 18.28
CA GLU A 48 5.25 -10.47 18.32
C GLU A 48 6.52 -10.36 17.46
N ALA A 49 6.38 -9.81 16.25
CA ALA A 49 7.51 -9.58 15.35
C ALA A 49 8.54 -8.62 15.97
N ARG A 50 8.08 -7.53 16.60
CA ARG A 50 8.98 -6.60 17.31
C ARG A 50 9.72 -7.27 18.46
N ALA A 51 9.05 -8.14 19.20
CA ALA A 51 9.67 -8.87 20.30
C ALA A 51 10.81 -9.77 19.82
N MET A 52 10.65 -10.38 18.63
CA MET A 52 11.72 -11.17 18.00
C MET A 52 12.92 -10.31 17.59
N GLY A 53 12.70 -9.03 17.31
CA GLY A 53 13.73 -8.05 16.92
C GLY A 53 14.20 -7.16 18.08
N GLU A 54 14.11 -7.64 19.32
CA GLU A 54 14.52 -6.89 20.52
C GLU A 54 13.76 -5.57 20.71
N GLY A 55 12.48 -5.56 20.32
CA GLY A 55 11.61 -4.39 20.46
C GLY A 55 11.58 -3.46 19.25
N ARG A 56 12.34 -3.75 18.19
CA ARG A 56 12.37 -2.97 16.96
C ARG A 56 12.29 -3.89 15.75
N LEU A 57 11.61 -3.42 14.70
CA LEU A 57 11.36 -4.19 13.49
C LEU A 57 11.74 -3.37 12.25
N SER A 58 12.47 -4.00 11.33
CA SER A 58 12.68 -3.42 10.00
C SER A 58 11.50 -3.76 9.11
N VAL A 59 10.94 -2.73 8.48
CA VAL A 59 9.86 -2.85 7.49
C VAL A 59 10.46 -2.53 6.12
N VAL A 60 10.49 -3.52 5.25
CA VAL A 60 11.06 -3.39 3.91
C VAL A 60 9.93 -3.31 2.89
N PHE A 61 9.90 -2.22 2.14
CA PHE A 61 9.03 -2.07 0.98
C PHE A 61 9.82 -2.48 -0.25
N THR A 62 9.40 -3.52 -0.92
CA THR A 62 10.09 -4.03 -2.10
C THR A 62 9.13 -4.19 -3.27
N GLY A 63 9.63 -4.01 -4.48
CA GLY A 63 8.84 -4.11 -5.69
C GLY A 63 9.67 -3.78 -6.92
N ALA A 64 9.06 -3.88 -8.08
CA ALA A 64 9.65 -3.51 -9.36
C ALA A 64 8.77 -2.48 -10.06
N GLY A 65 9.39 -1.52 -10.76
CA GLY A 65 8.69 -0.47 -11.49
C GLY A 65 7.81 0.38 -10.59
N THR A 66 6.56 0.57 -10.97
CA THR A 66 5.60 1.40 -10.21
C THR A 66 5.34 0.87 -8.81
N SER A 67 5.41 -0.44 -8.60
CA SER A 67 5.29 -1.05 -7.27
C SER A 67 6.46 -0.66 -6.36
N ASP A 68 7.67 -0.52 -6.92
CA ASP A 68 8.82 -0.01 -6.18
C ASP A 68 8.61 1.46 -5.77
N TYR A 69 8.02 2.26 -6.64
CA TYR A 69 7.76 3.68 -6.35
C TYR A 69 6.80 3.89 -5.17
N VAL A 70 5.92 2.94 -4.90
CA VAL A 70 5.08 2.96 -3.69
C VAL A 70 5.96 2.95 -2.44
N GLY A 71 6.96 2.07 -2.40
CA GLY A 71 7.92 2.01 -1.30
C GLY A 71 8.77 3.27 -1.19
N ASP A 72 9.24 3.79 -2.33
CA ASP A 72 10.02 5.04 -2.38
C ASP A 72 9.23 6.25 -1.85
N THR A 73 7.91 6.20 -1.95
CA THR A 73 7.02 7.24 -1.42
C THR A 73 6.70 7.02 0.05
N CYS A 74 6.35 5.78 0.41
CA CYS A 74 5.88 5.44 1.76
C CYS A 74 7.00 5.45 2.81
N ALA A 75 8.18 4.92 2.47
CA ALA A 75 9.25 4.80 3.46
C ALA A 75 9.74 6.16 4.00
N PRO A 76 10.03 7.17 3.16
CA PRO A 76 10.40 8.49 3.66
C PRO A 76 9.29 9.15 4.48
N TYR A 77 8.04 9.00 4.06
CA TYR A 77 6.89 9.52 4.80
C TYR A 77 6.80 8.90 6.19
N LEU A 78 6.93 7.58 6.28
CA LEU A 78 6.86 6.86 7.56
C LEU A 78 8.06 7.13 8.46
N ARG A 79 9.24 7.40 7.90
CA ARG A 79 10.40 7.87 8.67
C ARG A 79 10.14 9.22 9.33
N HIS A 80 9.33 10.06 8.70
CA HIS A 80 8.97 11.37 9.21
C HIS A 80 7.77 11.31 10.17
N ALA A 81 6.70 10.61 9.79
CA ALA A 81 5.42 10.61 10.48
C ALA A 81 5.14 9.35 11.32
N GLY A 82 5.89 8.28 11.10
CA GLY A 82 5.70 7.01 11.80
C GLY A 82 6.50 6.89 13.09
N ASN A 83 6.35 5.76 13.75
CA ASN A 83 7.06 5.48 15.00
C ASN A 83 8.44 4.86 14.72
N THR A 84 9.46 5.69 14.62
CA THR A 84 10.84 5.28 14.32
C THR A 84 11.57 4.67 15.51
N ASP A 85 11.01 4.72 16.69
CA ASP A 85 11.56 4.01 17.85
C ASP A 85 11.28 2.50 17.74
N LEU A 86 10.15 2.14 17.13
CA LEU A 86 9.74 0.75 16.95
C LEU A 86 10.06 0.20 15.56
N TYR A 87 10.11 1.04 14.54
CA TYR A 87 10.23 0.61 13.15
C TYR A 87 11.35 1.34 12.41
N ASP A 88 12.06 0.58 11.59
CA ASP A 88 13.00 1.10 10.59
C ASP A 88 12.40 0.83 9.20
N PHE A 89 12.12 1.88 8.44
CA PHE A 89 11.44 1.76 7.15
C PHE A 89 12.43 1.89 6.00
N LYS A 90 12.48 0.90 5.12
CA LYS A 90 13.44 0.82 4.01
C LYS A 90 12.77 0.54 2.69
N PRO A 91 12.97 1.37 1.64
CA PRO A 91 12.61 1.00 0.28
C PRO A 91 13.77 0.23 -0.35
N ILE A 92 13.49 -0.92 -0.93
CA ILE A 92 14.48 -1.74 -1.62
C ILE A 92 13.90 -2.19 -2.95
N ALA A 93 14.45 -1.68 -4.06
CA ALA A 93 14.07 -2.11 -5.40
C ALA A 93 14.53 -3.56 -5.68
N THR A 94 13.76 -4.25 -6.47
CA THR A 94 14.13 -5.61 -6.91
C THR A 94 14.89 -5.57 -8.28
#